data_c1315e1e0461336533a5b2937623898f
#
_entry.id   c1315e1e0461336533a5b2937623898f
#
_cell.length_a   1.000
_cell.length_b   1.000
_cell.length_c   1.000
_cell.angle_alpha   90.00
_cell.angle_beta   90.00
_cell.angle_gamma   90.00
#
_symmetry.space_group_name_H-M   'P 1'
#
loop_
_entity.id
_entity.type
_entity.pdbx_description
1 polymer ?
#
loop_
_entity_poly.entity_id
_entity_poly.type
_entity_poly.pdbx_seq_one_letter_code
_entity_poly.pdbx_strand_id
1 'polypeptide(L)'
;MVFVRSDWSKTWPDPKLATLKEFPGVSLDALKFLHGQRHILFHGHEPLDTDSTPNLEGEAWLMHNGFAQAEGVANLDQAPEAGALVIIGYPKFGGGLGGYARYVAICPPDWPYGTTIGPNDAPLPKSDKLLHYDEASGMRVR
;
A
#
# COMPACT_ATOMS: atom_id res chain seq x y z
N MET A 1 -4.86 6.26 -0.73
CA MET A 1 -3.48 5.77 -0.57
C MET A 1 -2.59 6.36 -1.66
N VAL A 2 -1.28 6.39 -1.43
CA VAL A 2 -0.28 6.87 -2.39
C VAL A 2 0.88 5.90 -2.43
N PHE A 3 1.34 5.53 -3.61
CA PHE A 3 2.59 4.79 -3.81
C PHE A 3 3.62 5.71 -4.47
N VAL A 4 4.80 5.80 -3.86
CA VAL A 4 5.89 6.66 -4.33
C VAL A 4 6.80 5.84 -5.22
N ARG A 5 6.77 6.13 -6.51
CA ARG A 5 7.62 5.49 -7.50
C ARG A 5 8.97 6.20 -7.57
N SER A 6 10.04 5.45 -7.44
CA SER A 6 11.42 5.91 -7.56
C SER A 6 12.21 5.11 -8.60
N ASP A 7 11.61 4.07 -9.17
CA ASP A 7 12.25 3.06 -10.02
C ASP A 7 13.41 2.29 -9.30
N TRP A 8 13.49 2.42 -7.97
CA TRP A 8 14.49 1.72 -7.17
C TRP A 8 14.34 0.20 -7.27
N SER A 9 13.12 -0.29 -7.37
CA SER A 9 12.84 -1.71 -7.52
C SER A 9 13.45 -2.34 -8.79
N LYS A 10 13.76 -1.54 -9.80
CA LYS A 10 14.45 -2.00 -11.02
C LYS A 10 15.91 -2.37 -10.78
N THR A 11 16.47 -1.95 -9.65
CA THR A 11 17.83 -2.32 -9.26
C THR A 11 17.91 -3.71 -8.61
N TRP A 12 16.77 -4.28 -8.22
CA TRP A 12 16.71 -5.62 -7.72
C TRP A 12 16.93 -6.64 -8.84
N PRO A 13 17.55 -7.78 -8.61
CA PRO A 13 17.94 -8.37 -7.33
C PRO A 13 19.42 -8.16 -6.94
N ASP A 14 20.09 -7.07 -7.28
CA ASP A 14 21.47 -6.89 -6.86
C ASP A 14 21.55 -6.79 -5.32
N PRO A 15 22.11 -7.79 -4.63
CA PRO A 15 22.16 -7.79 -3.18
C PRO A 15 23.02 -6.67 -2.60
N LYS A 16 23.91 -6.05 -3.40
CA LYS A 16 24.71 -4.91 -2.96
C LYS A 16 23.84 -3.67 -2.74
N LEU A 17 22.77 -3.52 -3.51
CA LEU A 17 21.88 -2.37 -3.40
C LEU A 17 20.96 -2.45 -2.20
N ALA A 18 20.65 -3.66 -1.72
CA ALA A 18 19.87 -3.84 -0.49
C ALA A 18 20.60 -3.35 0.77
N THR A 19 21.92 -3.19 0.70
CA THR A 19 22.75 -2.74 1.83
C THR A 19 23.17 -1.28 1.74
N LEU A 20 22.76 -0.56 0.72
CA LEU A 20 23.06 0.86 0.57
C LEU A 20 22.36 1.67 1.66
N LYS A 21 23.10 2.59 2.27
CA LYS A 21 22.57 3.52 3.26
C LYS A 21 21.83 4.71 2.63
N GLU A 22 22.01 4.90 1.34
CA GLU A 22 21.42 6.00 0.58
C GLU A 22 20.51 5.42 -0.51
N PHE A 23 19.25 5.72 -0.41
CA PHE A 23 18.20 5.30 -1.34
C PHE A 23 17.14 6.42 -1.45
N PRO A 24 16.33 6.43 -2.51
CA PRO A 24 15.28 7.45 -2.69
C PRO A 24 14.11 7.20 -1.73
N GLY A 25 14.24 7.63 -0.50
CA GLY A 25 13.23 7.50 0.54
C GLY A 25 12.15 8.60 0.47
N VAL A 26 11.21 8.55 1.42
CA VAL A 26 10.15 9.53 1.59
C VAL A 26 10.45 10.37 2.82
N SER A 27 10.69 11.66 2.65
CA SER A 27 11.04 12.54 3.76
C SER A 27 9.91 12.71 4.78
N LEU A 28 10.27 12.99 6.03
CA LEU A 28 9.30 13.26 7.10
C LEU A 28 8.31 14.37 6.73
N ASP A 29 8.76 15.42 6.06
CA ASP A 29 7.88 16.51 5.64
C ASP A 29 6.87 16.06 4.56
N ALA A 30 7.30 15.20 3.63
CA ALA A 30 6.41 14.61 2.65
C ALA A 30 5.36 13.70 3.32
N LEU A 31 5.75 12.91 4.31
CA LEU A 31 4.83 12.08 5.07
C LEU A 31 3.80 12.91 5.85
N LYS A 32 4.24 13.96 6.53
CA LYS A 32 3.34 14.90 7.22
C LYS A 32 2.37 15.58 6.27
N PHE A 33 2.82 15.94 5.07
CA PHE A 33 1.96 16.50 4.04
C PHE A 33 0.91 15.47 3.58
N LEU A 34 1.34 14.26 3.23
CA LEU A 34 0.46 13.22 2.72
C LEU A 34 -0.57 12.78 3.77
N HIS A 35 -0.13 12.43 4.95
CA HIS A 35 -1.02 11.92 6.00
C HIS A 35 -1.77 13.04 6.73
N GLY A 36 -1.09 14.13 7.08
CA GLY A 36 -1.67 15.22 7.85
C GLY A 36 -2.54 16.19 7.02
N GLN A 37 -2.07 16.59 5.83
CA GLN A 37 -2.79 17.58 5.02
C GLN A 37 -3.66 16.95 3.94
N ARG A 38 -3.24 15.82 3.34
CA ARG A 38 -3.99 15.09 2.31
C ARG A 38 -4.83 13.95 2.87
N HIS A 39 -4.68 13.66 4.16
CA HIS A 39 -5.47 12.66 4.88
C HIS A 39 -5.45 11.27 4.23
N ILE A 40 -4.31 10.89 3.64
CA ILE A 40 -4.15 9.52 3.16
C ILE A 40 -4.04 8.57 4.37
N LEU A 41 -4.56 7.37 4.22
CA LEU A 41 -4.51 6.36 5.28
C LEU A 41 -3.29 5.45 5.16
N PHE A 42 -2.65 5.43 3.98
CA PHE A 42 -1.62 4.45 3.68
C PHE A 42 -0.73 4.98 2.55
N HIS A 43 0.57 4.79 2.68
CA HIS A 43 1.51 5.00 1.58
C HIS A 43 2.40 3.77 1.38
N GLY A 44 3.01 3.69 0.21
CA GLY A 44 4.01 2.68 -0.09
C GLY A 44 5.16 3.27 -0.90
N HIS A 45 6.31 2.60 -0.87
CA HIS A 45 7.51 3.01 -1.57
C HIS A 45 8.35 1.79 -1.96
N GLU A 46 9.31 1.97 -2.87
CA GLU A 46 10.10 0.87 -3.41
C GLU A 46 11.29 0.47 -2.53
N PRO A 47 12.00 1.37 -1.84
CA PRO A 47 13.04 0.99 -0.89
C PRO A 47 12.53 0.12 0.26
N LEU A 48 13.46 -0.53 0.97
CA LEU A 48 13.14 -1.41 2.11
C LEU A 48 12.93 -0.64 3.42
N ASP A 49 13.34 0.63 3.47
CA ASP A 49 13.08 1.53 4.57
C ASP A 49 12.47 2.83 4.03
N THR A 50 11.72 3.53 4.87
CA THR A 50 11.00 4.76 4.49
C THR A 50 11.94 5.91 4.17
N ASP A 51 12.97 6.08 4.96
CA ASP A 51 13.95 7.14 4.83
C ASP A 51 15.36 6.67 5.24
N SER A 52 16.38 7.41 4.83
CA SER A 52 17.78 7.08 5.10
C SER A 52 18.38 7.85 6.28
N THR A 53 17.55 8.45 7.13
CA THR A 53 18.04 9.12 8.33
C THR A 53 18.54 8.09 9.36
N PRO A 54 19.51 8.43 10.20
CA PRO A 54 20.07 7.47 11.15
C PRO A 54 19.06 6.84 12.11
N ASN A 55 17.95 7.52 12.36
CA ASN A 55 16.90 7.08 13.29
C ASN A 55 15.60 6.70 12.58
N LEU A 56 15.58 6.61 11.25
CA LEU A 56 14.38 6.36 10.45
C LEU A 56 13.22 7.26 10.91
N GLU A 57 13.45 8.57 10.90
CA GLU A 57 12.55 9.55 11.52
C GLU A 57 11.15 9.54 10.91
N GLY A 58 11.05 9.30 9.60
CA GLY A 58 9.78 9.18 8.89
C GLY A 58 9.02 7.95 9.33
N GLU A 59 9.68 6.80 9.36
CA GLU A 59 9.09 5.55 9.81
C GLU A 59 8.66 5.62 11.28
N ALA A 60 9.53 6.14 12.15
CA ALA A 60 9.20 6.33 13.55
C ALA A 60 7.98 7.24 13.73
N TRP A 61 7.88 8.32 12.94
CA TRP A 61 6.73 9.21 12.98
C TRP A 61 5.44 8.50 12.56
N LEU A 62 5.48 7.70 11.48
CA LEU A 62 4.32 6.91 11.02
C LEU A 62 3.82 5.98 12.12
N MET A 63 4.71 5.19 12.70
CA MET A 63 4.35 4.23 13.74
C MET A 63 3.78 4.90 14.98
N HIS A 64 4.36 6.01 15.43
CA HIS A 64 3.84 6.76 16.58
C HIS A 64 2.47 7.40 16.33
N ASN A 65 2.13 7.65 15.07
CA ASN A 65 0.82 8.21 14.69
C ASN A 65 -0.18 7.14 14.21
N GLY A 66 0.16 5.86 14.32
CA GLY A 66 -0.73 4.75 13.97
C GLY A 66 -0.98 4.58 12.48
N PHE A 67 -0.07 5.06 11.64
CA PHE A 67 -0.13 4.86 10.20
C PHE A 67 0.60 3.59 9.78
N ALA A 68 0.07 2.92 8.76
CA ALA A 68 0.70 1.79 8.11
C ALA A 68 1.35 2.20 6.79
N GLN A 69 2.40 1.47 6.41
CA GLN A 69 3.11 1.68 5.15
C GLN A 69 3.40 0.35 4.44
N ALA A 70 3.79 0.43 3.17
CA ALA A 70 4.35 -0.65 2.38
C ALA A 70 5.77 -0.32 1.98
N GLU A 71 6.67 -1.24 2.22
CA GLU A 71 8.07 -1.19 1.85
C GLU A 71 8.35 -2.25 0.78
N GLY A 72 9.41 -2.06 0.01
CA GLY A 72 9.80 -3.02 -1.00
C GLY A 72 8.74 -3.25 -2.08
N VAL A 73 7.99 -2.23 -2.45
CA VAL A 73 6.97 -2.32 -3.52
C VAL A 73 7.63 -2.31 -4.88
N ALA A 74 7.23 -3.22 -5.76
CA ALA A 74 7.76 -3.32 -7.12
C ALA A 74 6.68 -3.05 -8.18
N ASN A 75 7.12 -2.90 -9.43
CA ASN A 75 6.26 -2.74 -10.62
C ASN A 75 5.34 -1.50 -10.58
N LEU A 76 5.72 -0.46 -9.88
CA LEU A 76 4.94 0.78 -9.85
C LEU A 76 4.92 1.48 -11.22
N ASP A 77 5.91 1.21 -12.08
CA ASP A 77 5.96 1.70 -13.45
C ASP A 77 4.89 1.07 -14.36
N GLN A 78 4.27 -0.04 -13.94
CA GLN A 78 3.19 -0.72 -14.64
C GLN A 78 1.80 -0.27 -14.19
N ALA A 79 1.72 0.52 -13.14
CA ALA A 79 0.46 1.03 -12.61
C ALA A 79 0.18 2.46 -13.11
N PRO A 80 -1.09 2.83 -13.32
CA PRO A 80 -1.46 4.20 -13.66
C PRO A 80 -1.22 5.14 -12.48
N GLU A 81 -1.01 6.43 -12.77
CA GLU A 81 -0.82 7.45 -11.74
C GLU A 81 -2.04 7.60 -10.81
N ALA A 82 -3.23 7.27 -11.31
CA ALA A 82 -4.47 7.31 -10.55
C ALA A 82 -5.50 6.33 -11.11
N GLY A 83 -6.56 6.06 -10.33
CA GLY A 83 -7.73 5.29 -10.77
C GLY A 83 -7.62 3.78 -10.58
N ALA A 84 -6.49 3.25 -10.14
CA ALA A 84 -6.39 1.82 -9.81
C ALA A 84 -7.04 1.50 -8.46
N LEU A 85 -7.73 0.36 -8.39
CA LEU A 85 -8.14 -0.26 -7.13
C LEU A 85 -7.02 -1.16 -6.66
N VAL A 86 -6.48 -0.91 -5.46
CA VAL A 86 -5.41 -1.74 -4.89
C VAL A 86 -5.96 -2.64 -3.81
N ILE A 87 -5.71 -3.94 -3.96
CA ILE A 87 -6.01 -4.97 -2.96
C ILE A 87 -4.70 -5.31 -2.26
N ILE A 88 -4.70 -5.26 -0.93
CA ILE A 88 -3.55 -5.55 -0.10
C ILE A 88 -3.86 -6.79 0.74
N GLY A 89 -3.17 -7.90 0.44
CA GLY A 89 -3.28 -9.13 1.20
C GLY A 89 -2.05 -9.34 2.08
N TYR A 90 -2.23 -9.39 3.39
CA TYR A 90 -1.15 -9.65 4.34
C TYR A 90 -1.66 -10.49 5.53
N PRO A 91 -0.78 -11.31 6.14
CA PRO A 91 -1.14 -12.07 7.33
C PRO A 91 -1.25 -11.14 8.55
N LYS A 92 -2.22 -11.42 9.41
CA LYS A 92 -2.42 -10.68 10.66
C LYS A 92 -1.77 -11.42 11.81
N PHE A 93 -0.52 -11.12 12.11
CA PHE A 93 0.19 -11.70 13.26
C PHE A 93 -0.20 -10.97 14.55
N GLY A 94 -0.51 -11.72 15.58
CA GLY A 94 -0.69 -11.15 16.93
C GLY A 94 0.64 -10.61 17.47
N GLY A 95 0.67 -9.33 17.86
CA GLY A 95 1.88 -8.67 18.37
C GLY A 95 2.97 -8.40 17.32
N GLY A 96 2.69 -8.64 16.04
CA GLY A 96 3.64 -8.35 14.96
C GLY A 96 3.61 -6.89 14.52
N LEU A 97 4.76 -6.38 14.08
CA LEU A 97 4.90 -5.01 13.52
C LEU A 97 4.62 -4.99 12.02
N GLY A 98 4.81 -6.09 11.31
CA GLY A 98 4.62 -6.16 9.87
C GLY A 98 4.69 -7.59 9.35
N GLY A 99 4.59 -7.74 8.05
CA GLY A 99 4.69 -9.03 7.37
C GLY A 99 4.67 -8.87 5.86
N TYR A 100 5.03 -9.93 5.16
CA TYR A 100 4.98 -9.96 3.71
C TYR A 100 3.57 -9.71 3.20
N ALA A 101 3.46 -8.88 2.18
CA ALA A 101 2.18 -8.54 1.57
C ALA A 101 2.19 -8.81 0.07
N ARG A 102 1.01 -9.15 -0.46
CA ARG A 102 0.76 -9.17 -1.90
C ARG A 102 -0.12 -7.97 -2.25
N TYR A 103 0.38 -7.14 -3.14
CA TYR A 103 -0.35 -6.01 -3.70
C TYR A 103 -0.84 -6.40 -5.09
N VAL A 104 -2.13 -6.21 -5.34
CA VAL A 104 -2.75 -6.42 -6.65
C VAL A 104 -3.46 -5.13 -7.04
N ALA A 105 -3.07 -4.54 -8.17
CA ALA A 105 -3.73 -3.39 -8.74
C ALA A 105 -4.70 -3.83 -9.84
N ILE A 106 -5.96 -3.48 -9.70
CA ILE A 106 -6.96 -3.58 -10.77
C ILE A 106 -6.98 -2.22 -11.46
N CYS A 107 -6.44 -2.18 -12.67
CA CYS A 107 -6.25 -0.94 -13.41
C CYS A 107 -7.50 -0.59 -14.23
N PRO A 108 -7.70 0.72 -14.56
CA PRO A 108 -8.78 1.17 -15.44
C PRO A 108 -8.73 0.50 -16.82
N PRO A 109 -9.86 0.38 -17.53
CA PRO A 109 -9.94 -0.31 -18.82
C PRO A 109 -9.07 0.29 -19.94
N ASP A 110 -8.80 1.58 -19.86
CA ASP A 110 -7.95 2.33 -20.81
C ASP A 110 -6.45 2.18 -20.55
N TRP A 111 -6.07 1.48 -19.47
CA TRP A 111 -4.68 1.19 -19.16
C TRP A 111 -4.22 -0.09 -19.87
N PRO A 112 -2.94 -0.23 -20.32
CA PRO A 112 -2.45 -1.42 -21.04
C PRO A 112 -2.69 -2.75 -20.33
N TYR A 113 -2.72 -2.72 -18.99
CA TYR A 113 -3.00 -3.89 -18.14
C TYR A 113 -4.39 -3.79 -17.50
N GLY A 114 -5.25 -2.97 -18.05
CA GLY A 114 -6.58 -2.71 -17.52
C GLY A 114 -7.53 -3.88 -17.67
N THR A 115 -8.54 -3.91 -16.81
CA THR A 115 -9.61 -4.90 -16.83
C THR A 115 -10.91 -4.25 -17.25
N THR A 116 -11.54 -4.80 -18.29
CA THR A 116 -12.89 -4.40 -18.72
C THR A 116 -13.87 -5.47 -18.26
N ILE A 117 -14.93 -5.06 -17.58
CA ILE A 117 -16.05 -5.95 -17.30
C ILE A 117 -16.89 -6.02 -18.58
N GLY A 118 -17.02 -7.21 -19.15
CA GLY A 118 -17.80 -7.44 -20.36
C GLY A 118 -19.30 -7.27 -20.12
N PRO A 119 -20.06 -6.95 -21.17
CA PRO A 119 -21.52 -6.75 -21.05
C PRO A 119 -22.27 -8.02 -20.60
N ASN A 120 -21.63 -9.18 -20.75
CA ASN A 120 -22.19 -10.48 -20.33
C ASN A 120 -21.74 -10.92 -18.93
N ASP A 121 -20.88 -10.15 -18.28
CA ASP A 121 -20.48 -10.45 -16.92
C ASP A 121 -21.66 -10.22 -15.99
N ALA A 122 -22.07 -11.26 -15.30
CA ALA A 122 -23.14 -11.14 -14.33
C ALA A 122 -22.76 -10.13 -13.24
N PRO A 123 -23.62 -9.16 -12.93
CA PRO A 123 -23.37 -8.28 -11.81
C PRO A 123 -23.23 -9.11 -10.54
N LEU A 124 -22.28 -8.72 -9.67
CA LEU A 124 -22.16 -9.35 -8.37
C LEU A 124 -23.51 -9.35 -7.66
N PRO A 125 -23.90 -10.45 -7.02
CA PRO A 125 -25.15 -10.53 -6.28
C PRO A 125 -25.23 -9.37 -5.28
N LYS A 126 -26.23 -8.52 -5.42
CA LYS A 126 -26.50 -7.50 -4.41
C LYS A 126 -27.03 -8.19 -3.17
N SER A 127 -26.33 -8.04 -2.06
CA SER A 127 -26.87 -8.46 -0.78
C SER A 127 -27.81 -7.38 -0.27
N ASP A 128 -29.07 -7.70 -0.09
CA ASP A 128 -30.06 -6.86 0.57
C ASP A 128 -29.92 -6.86 2.10
N LYS A 129 -29.07 -7.74 2.62
CA LYS A 129 -28.72 -7.80 4.04
C LYS A 129 -27.53 -6.93 4.32
N LEU A 130 -27.77 -5.85 5.05
CA LEU A 130 -26.69 -5.01 5.54
C LEU A 130 -25.84 -5.74 6.58
N LEU A 131 -24.52 -5.64 6.44
CA LEU A 131 -23.62 -6.08 7.49
C LEU A 131 -23.83 -5.21 8.72
N HIS A 132 -24.15 -5.83 9.85
CA HIS A 132 -24.24 -5.15 11.13
C HIS A 132 -23.24 -5.75 12.13
N TYR A 133 -22.89 -4.98 13.14
CA TYR A 133 -22.03 -5.44 14.22
C TYR A 133 -22.87 -6.19 15.23
N ASP A 134 -22.54 -7.44 15.48
CA ASP A 134 -23.13 -8.24 16.55
C ASP A 134 -22.27 -8.09 17.80
N GLU A 135 -22.81 -7.44 18.82
CA GLU A 135 -22.10 -7.19 20.07
C GLU A 135 -21.80 -8.49 20.84
N ALA A 136 -22.61 -9.51 20.70
CA ALA A 136 -22.44 -10.77 21.42
C ALA A 136 -21.26 -11.59 20.89
N SER A 137 -21.08 -11.62 19.59
CA SER A 137 -19.95 -12.33 18.94
C SER A 137 -18.73 -11.46 18.67
N GLY A 138 -18.87 -10.13 18.73
CA GLY A 138 -17.83 -9.19 18.36
C GLY A 138 -17.50 -9.19 16.87
N MET A 139 -18.38 -9.69 16.02
CA MET A 139 -18.15 -9.83 14.58
C MET A 139 -19.18 -9.04 13.75
N ARG A 140 -18.84 -8.75 12.52
CA ARG A 140 -19.82 -8.28 11.54
C ARG A 140 -20.55 -9.48 10.95
N VAL A 141 -21.85 -9.49 11.07
CA VAL A 141 -22.74 -10.55 10.58
C VAL A 141 -23.78 -9.97 9.61
N ARG A 142 -24.36 -10.86 8.81
CA ARG A 142 -25.45 -10.53 7.87
C ARG A 142 -26.80 -10.86 8.46
#